data_63d5de1e1db58430cd035a4c6d9680ea
#
_entry.id   63d5de1e1db58430cd035a4c6d9680ea
#
_cell.length_a   1.000
_cell.length_b   1.000
_cell.length_c   1.000
_cell.angle_alpha   90.00
_cell.angle_beta   90.00
_cell.angle_gamma   90.00
#
_symmetry.space_group_name_H-M   'P 1'
#
loop_
_entity.id
_entity.type
_entity.pdbx_description
1 polymer ?
#
loop_
_entity_poly.entity_id
_entity_poly.type
_entity_poly.pdbx_seq_one_letter_code
_entity_poly.pdbx_strand_id
1 'polypeptide(L)'
;MSMVITGVFDGPLSGGTPKGIELYVTADIADLSAYGIGSANNGGGTDGEEFTFPAVAAAAGTYLYIASEAVGFADFFGFAPDYTDSAANINGDDAIELFENGTIIDTFGDPSVDGT
;
A
#
# COMPACT_ATOMS: atom_id res chain seq x y z
N MET A 1 -11.44 10.68 7.53
CA MET A 1 -10.40 10.01 6.74
C MET A 1 -9.13 10.83 6.78
N SER A 2 -8.05 10.26 7.27
CA SER A 2 -6.80 10.98 7.50
C SER A 2 -5.62 10.43 6.69
N MET A 3 -5.88 9.52 5.77
CA MET A 3 -4.87 8.90 4.91
C MET A 3 -5.48 8.61 3.55
N VAL A 4 -4.68 8.73 2.49
CA VAL A 4 -5.08 8.40 1.13
C VAL A 4 -3.95 7.65 0.42
N ILE A 5 -4.30 6.85 -0.58
CA ILE A 5 -3.33 6.22 -1.48
C ILE A 5 -2.91 7.25 -2.51
N THR A 6 -1.61 7.51 -2.62
CA THR A 6 -1.08 8.49 -3.59
C THR A 6 -0.29 7.85 -4.71
N GLY A 7 0.09 6.59 -4.58
CA GLY A 7 0.80 5.90 -5.65
C GLY A 7 0.86 4.40 -5.44
N VAL A 8 0.90 3.69 -6.55
CA VAL A 8 1.14 2.24 -6.58
C VAL A 8 2.17 2.01 -7.69
N PHE A 9 3.18 1.21 -7.43
CA PHE A 9 4.24 0.98 -8.41
C PHE A 9 4.62 -0.48 -8.52
N ASP A 10 4.99 -0.85 -9.76
CA ASP A 10 5.46 -2.17 -10.14
C ASP A 10 6.69 -1.94 -11.01
N GLY A 11 7.85 -2.03 -10.40
CA GLY A 11 9.08 -1.47 -10.94
C GLY A 11 9.74 -2.28 -12.06
N PRO A 12 10.77 -1.68 -12.68
CA PRO A 12 11.42 -2.25 -13.87
C PRO A 12 12.56 -3.22 -13.57
N LEU A 13 12.94 -3.41 -12.32
CA LEU A 13 14.03 -4.29 -11.95
C LEU A 13 13.62 -5.76 -12.09
N SER A 14 14.60 -6.66 -12.03
CA SER A 14 14.37 -8.09 -12.15
C SER A 14 13.30 -8.57 -11.16
N GLY A 15 12.32 -9.33 -11.64
CA GLY A 15 11.19 -9.78 -10.84
C GLY A 15 10.09 -8.73 -10.67
N GLY A 16 10.12 -7.63 -11.45
CA GLY A 16 9.11 -6.56 -11.36
C GLY A 16 9.25 -5.71 -10.12
N THR A 17 10.45 -5.63 -9.54
CA THR A 17 10.69 -4.81 -8.34
C THR A 17 11.18 -3.40 -8.70
N PRO A 18 11.04 -2.41 -7.80
CA PRO A 18 10.28 -2.51 -6.55
C PRO A 18 8.78 -2.56 -6.79
N LYS A 19 8.06 -3.26 -5.93
CA LYS A 19 6.60 -3.25 -5.90
C LYS A 19 6.16 -2.63 -4.59
N GLY A 20 5.23 -1.70 -4.64
CA GLY A 20 4.83 -1.04 -3.41
C GLY A 20 3.75 0.00 -3.57
N ILE A 21 3.46 0.62 -2.44
CA ILE A 21 2.35 1.54 -2.26
C ILE A 21 2.87 2.77 -1.53
N GLU A 22 2.50 3.95 -2.04
CA GLU A 22 2.74 5.22 -1.35
C GLU A 22 1.42 5.71 -0.77
N LEU A 23 1.45 6.11 0.50
CA LEU A 23 0.30 6.66 1.21
C LEU A 23 0.67 8.04 1.75
N TYR A 24 -0.31 8.94 1.80
CA TYR A 24 -0.13 10.28 2.34
C TYR A 24 -1.04 10.50 3.53
N VAL A 25 -0.48 10.99 4.63
CA VAL A 25 -1.22 11.32 5.85
C VAL A 25 -1.72 12.76 5.73
N THR A 26 -3.04 12.93 5.66
CA THR A 26 -3.67 14.24 5.42
C THR A 26 -3.97 15.00 6.70
N ALA A 27 -4.04 14.31 7.83
CA ALA A 27 -4.24 14.89 9.15
C ALA A 27 -3.54 14.02 10.19
N ASP A 28 -3.19 14.59 11.34
CA ASP A 28 -2.49 13.84 12.40
C ASP A 28 -3.26 12.58 12.79
N ILE A 29 -2.54 11.47 12.85
CA ILE A 29 -3.08 10.17 13.27
C ILE A 29 -2.37 9.78 14.56
N ALA A 30 -3.14 9.59 15.63
CA ALA A 30 -2.57 9.23 16.93
C ALA A 30 -2.13 7.76 16.97
N ASP A 31 -2.83 6.88 16.22
CA ASP A 31 -2.59 5.44 16.24
C ASP A 31 -2.82 4.87 14.84
N LEU A 32 -1.73 4.54 14.15
CA LEU A 32 -1.80 3.97 12.80
C LEU A 32 -2.43 2.56 12.76
N SER A 33 -2.55 1.87 13.89
CA SER A 33 -3.13 0.53 13.91
C SER A 33 -4.62 0.50 13.54
N ALA A 34 -5.27 1.67 13.49
CA ALA A 34 -6.61 1.77 12.93
C ALA A 34 -6.63 1.59 11.41
N TYR A 35 -5.48 1.71 10.75
CA TYR A 35 -5.35 1.66 9.29
C TYR A 35 -4.63 0.41 8.82
N GLY A 36 -4.97 -0.02 7.61
CA GLY A 36 -4.29 -1.13 6.97
C GLY A 36 -4.55 -1.13 5.47
N ILE A 37 -3.92 -2.05 4.77
CA ILE A 37 -4.09 -2.22 3.33
C ILE A 37 -4.41 -3.68 2.99
N GLY A 38 -5.01 -3.87 1.83
CA GLY A 38 -5.17 -5.18 1.22
C GLY A 38 -5.07 -5.05 -0.29
N SER A 39 -4.78 -6.16 -0.96
CA SER A 39 -4.77 -6.22 -2.41
C SER A 39 -5.89 -7.13 -2.91
N ALA A 40 -6.57 -6.69 -3.97
CA ALA A 40 -7.56 -7.50 -4.69
C ALA A 40 -6.90 -7.98 -5.97
N ASN A 41 -6.50 -9.23 -6.00
CA ASN A 41 -5.62 -9.77 -7.04
C ASN A 41 -6.42 -10.27 -8.24
N ASN A 42 -5.97 -9.89 -9.45
CA ASN A 42 -6.42 -10.45 -10.72
C ASN A 42 -7.94 -10.38 -10.91
N GLY A 43 -8.56 -9.29 -10.46
CA GLY A 43 -9.99 -9.11 -10.58
C GLY A 43 -10.85 -9.98 -9.69
N GLY A 44 -10.25 -10.60 -8.67
CA GLY A 44 -10.95 -11.51 -7.75
C GLY A 44 -11.86 -10.86 -6.72
N GLY A 45 -11.97 -9.52 -6.73
CA GLY A 45 -12.74 -8.78 -5.73
C GLY A 45 -11.94 -8.51 -4.46
N THR A 46 -12.60 -7.93 -3.47
CA THR A 46 -11.97 -7.56 -2.20
C THR A 46 -11.57 -8.77 -1.38
N ASP A 47 -10.30 -8.84 -0.99
CA ASP A 47 -9.75 -9.92 -0.16
C ASP A 47 -9.69 -9.55 1.34
N GLY A 48 -10.04 -8.32 1.69
CA GLY A 48 -9.96 -7.83 3.05
C GLY A 48 -8.61 -7.23 3.40
N GLU A 49 -8.48 -6.80 4.64
CA GLU A 49 -7.26 -6.16 5.15
C GLU A 49 -6.19 -7.22 5.39
N GLU A 50 -5.04 -7.08 4.72
CA GLU A 50 -3.95 -8.05 4.75
C GLU A 50 -2.75 -7.56 5.56
N PHE A 51 -2.57 -6.24 5.66
CA PHE A 51 -1.51 -5.62 6.45
C PHE A 51 -2.13 -4.53 7.31
N THR A 52 -1.86 -4.54 8.61
CA THR A 52 -2.29 -3.52 9.55
C THR A 52 -1.06 -2.78 10.06
N PHE A 53 -1.09 -1.45 10.04
CA PHE A 53 0.01 -0.64 10.53
C PHE A 53 0.23 -0.87 12.03
N PRO A 54 1.49 -0.71 12.52
CA PRO A 54 1.76 -0.79 13.95
C PRO A 54 1.13 0.38 14.70
N ALA A 55 0.98 0.24 16.02
CA ALA A 55 0.37 1.24 16.89
C ALA A 55 1.36 2.36 17.18
N VAL A 56 1.58 3.21 16.18
CA VAL A 56 2.44 4.40 16.27
C VAL A 56 1.71 5.60 15.68
N ALA A 57 2.13 6.80 16.05
CA ALA A 57 1.55 8.04 15.54
C ALA A 57 2.17 8.42 14.19
N ALA A 58 1.42 9.17 13.38
CA ALA A 58 1.92 9.78 12.15
C ALA A 58 1.36 11.21 12.03
N ALA A 59 2.24 12.15 11.71
CA ALA A 59 1.84 13.55 11.55
C ALA A 59 1.29 13.83 10.15
N ALA A 60 0.41 14.80 10.04
CA ALA A 60 -0.05 15.31 8.76
C ALA A 60 1.15 15.70 7.88
N GLY A 61 1.07 15.38 6.60
CA GLY A 61 2.17 15.65 5.66
C GLY A 61 3.18 14.52 5.54
N THR A 62 3.03 13.44 6.29
CA THR A 62 3.92 12.27 6.22
C THR A 62 3.54 11.38 5.05
N TYR A 63 4.55 10.93 4.28
CA TYR A 63 4.39 9.85 3.31
C TYR A 63 4.83 8.54 3.94
N LEU A 64 4.06 7.47 3.68
CA LEU A 64 4.37 6.12 4.14
C LEU A 64 4.54 5.21 2.94
N TYR A 65 5.55 4.34 2.99
CA TYR A 65 5.86 3.42 1.89
C TYR A 65 5.82 1.98 2.39
N ILE A 66 5.03 1.15 1.71
CA ILE A 66 4.98 -0.29 1.94
C ILE A 66 5.46 -0.97 0.68
N ALA A 67 6.49 -1.81 0.78
CA ALA A 67 7.05 -2.52 -0.35
C ALA A 67 6.98 -4.02 -0.15
N SER A 68 7.03 -4.78 -1.24
CA SER A 68 7.10 -6.25 -1.16
C SER A 68 8.45 -6.72 -0.67
N GLU A 69 9.51 -5.89 -0.85
CA GLU A 69 10.86 -6.19 -0.37
C GLU A 69 11.66 -4.89 -0.24
N ALA A 70 12.75 -4.92 0.53
CA ALA A 70 13.49 -3.72 0.87
C ALA A 70 14.64 -3.41 -0.11
N VAL A 71 15.32 -4.42 -0.64
CA VAL A 71 16.56 -4.24 -1.39
C VAL A 71 16.32 -3.52 -2.71
N GLY A 72 15.42 -4.02 -3.54
CA GLY A 72 15.10 -3.38 -4.82
C GLY A 72 14.45 -2.01 -4.65
N PHE A 73 13.65 -1.83 -3.61
CA PHE A 73 13.07 -0.52 -3.29
C PHE A 73 14.18 0.48 -3.00
N ALA A 74 15.13 0.14 -2.11
CA ALA A 74 16.22 1.04 -1.76
C ALA A 74 17.15 1.30 -2.93
N ASP A 75 17.42 0.30 -3.76
CA ASP A 75 18.26 0.47 -4.95
C ASP A 75 17.62 1.42 -5.97
N PHE A 76 16.30 1.36 -6.13
CA PHE A 76 15.59 2.19 -7.09
C PHE A 76 15.37 3.62 -6.58
N PHE A 77 14.90 3.78 -5.33
CA PHE A 77 14.49 5.08 -4.80
C PHE A 77 15.57 5.79 -3.99
N GLY A 78 16.61 5.08 -3.52
CA GLY A 78 17.68 5.66 -2.72
C GLY A 78 17.34 5.82 -1.24
N PHE A 79 16.25 5.23 -0.78
CA PHE A 79 15.88 5.18 0.65
C PHE A 79 15.10 3.90 0.91
N ALA A 80 15.05 3.46 2.18
CA ALA A 80 14.34 2.23 2.56
C ALA A 80 12.83 2.49 2.70
N PRO A 81 11.98 1.47 2.41
CA PRO A 81 10.55 1.60 2.69
C PRO A 81 10.31 1.62 4.20
N ASP A 82 9.18 2.22 4.61
CA ASP A 82 8.79 2.22 6.02
C ASP A 82 8.40 0.82 6.50
N TYR A 83 7.75 0.05 5.63
CA TYR A 83 7.28 -1.30 5.94
C TYR A 83 7.48 -2.21 4.74
N THR A 84 7.63 -3.52 5.02
CA THR A 84 7.62 -4.56 3.97
C THR A 84 6.55 -5.59 4.30
N ASP A 85 5.77 -5.97 3.30
CA ASP A 85 4.72 -6.98 3.45
C ASP A 85 4.33 -7.55 2.10
N SER A 86 3.90 -8.81 2.08
CA SER A 86 3.46 -9.46 0.86
C SER A 86 2.19 -8.83 0.26
N ALA A 87 1.42 -8.08 1.04
CA ALA A 87 0.28 -7.32 0.53
C ALA A 87 0.68 -6.32 -0.55
N ALA A 88 1.94 -5.85 -0.56
CA ALA A 88 2.47 -4.96 -1.58
C ALA A 88 3.04 -5.70 -2.80
N ASN A 89 3.00 -7.02 -2.83
CA ASN A 89 3.48 -7.81 -3.98
C ASN A 89 2.40 -7.88 -5.05
N ILE A 90 2.26 -6.80 -5.79
CA ILE A 90 1.18 -6.55 -6.75
C ILE A 90 1.64 -6.69 -8.19
N ASN A 91 0.69 -6.91 -9.08
CA ASN A 91 0.87 -6.81 -10.53
C ASN A 91 0.02 -5.64 -11.05
N GLY A 92 0.20 -5.27 -12.32
CA GLY A 92 -0.50 -4.12 -12.88
C GLY A 92 -2.02 -4.24 -12.93
N ASP A 93 -2.57 -5.45 -12.80
CA ASP A 93 -4.01 -5.70 -12.81
C ASP A 93 -4.61 -5.90 -11.40
N ASP A 94 -3.80 -5.71 -10.35
CA ASP A 94 -4.26 -5.79 -8.98
C ASP A 94 -4.77 -4.43 -8.51
N ALA A 95 -5.79 -4.43 -7.65
CA ALA A 95 -6.26 -3.24 -6.97
C ALA A 95 -5.72 -3.20 -5.55
N ILE A 96 -5.52 -1.99 -5.02
CA ILE A 96 -5.09 -1.79 -3.64
C ILE A 96 -6.21 -1.06 -2.89
N GLU A 97 -6.51 -1.54 -1.70
CA GLU A 97 -7.55 -0.98 -0.84
C GLU A 97 -6.95 -0.51 0.47
N LEU A 98 -7.31 0.70 0.89
CA LEU A 98 -6.94 1.28 2.17
C LEU A 98 -8.11 1.13 3.13
N PHE A 99 -7.83 0.62 4.32
CA PHE A 99 -8.84 0.36 5.35
C PHE A 99 -8.64 1.28 6.55
N GLU A 100 -9.75 1.70 7.14
CA GLU A 100 -9.78 2.35 8.45
C GLU A 100 -10.81 1.63 9.31
N ASN A 101 -10.38 1.05 10.43
CA ASN A 101 -11.22 0.26 11.32
C ASN A 101 -11.97 -0.87 10.58
N GLY A 102 -11.29 -1.51 9.62
CA GLY A 102 -11.85 -2.61 8.84
C GLY A 102 -12.76 -2.18 7.69
N THR A 103 -12.95 -0.88 7.47
CA THR A 103 -13.78 -0.35 6.39
C THR A 103 -12.90 0.23 5.30
N ILE A 104 -13.20 -0.07 4.03
CA ILE A 104 -12.49 0.50 2.89
C ILE A 104 -12.79 1.98 2.79
N ILE A 105 -11.75 2.83 2.80
CA ILE A 105 -11.88 4.28 2.70
C ILE A 105 -11.27 4.85 1.42
N ASP A 106 -10.42 4.10 0.73
CA ASP A 106 -9.82 4.51 -0.54
C ASP A 106 -9.42 3.27 -1.33
N THR A 107 -9.42 3.37 -2.65
CA THR A 107 -9.10 2.27 -3.55
C THR A 107 -8.31 2.79 -4.73
N PHE A 108 -7.22 2.09 -5.07
CA PHE A 108 -6.46 2.31 -6.30
C PHE A 108 -6.71 1.12 -7.23
N GLY A 109 -7.25 1.38 -8.42
CA GLY A 109 -7.66 0.34 -9.35
C GLY A 109 -9.09 -0.14 -9.12
N ASP A 110 -9.52 -1.16 -9.87
CA ASP A 110 -10.86 -1.75 -9.76
C ASP A 110 -10.71 -3.21 -9.29
N PRO A 111 -11.16 -3.56 -8.09
CA PRO A 111 -10.99 -4.91 -7.56
C PRO A 111 -11.77 -5.99 -8.31
N SER A 112 -12.72 -5.60 -9.15
CA SER A 112 -13.55 -6.55 -9.92
C SER A 112 -13.10 -6.70 -11.37
N VAL A 113 -12.02 -6.01 -11.79
CA VAL A 113 -11.52 -6.03 -13.17
C VAL A 113 -10.11 -6.63 -13.21
N ASP A 114 -9.93 -7.61 -14.11
CA ASP A 114 -8.61 -8.14 -14.46
C ASP A 114 -8.05 -7.28 -15.59
N GLY A 115 -6.96 -6.56 -15.32
CA GLY A 115 -6.38 -5.57 -16.24
C GLY A 115 -5.40 -6.13 -17.27
N THR A 116 -5.34 -7.45 -17.43
CA THR A 116 -4.40 -8.07 -18.39
C THR A 116 -4.66 -7.71 -19.84
#